data_06d44c08c720fa8c02bb3213abf6d507
#
_entry.id   06d44c08c720fa8c02bb3213abf6d507
#
_cell.length_a   1.000
_cell.length_b   1.000
_cell.length_c   1.000
_cell.angle_alpha   90.00
_cell.angle_beta   90.00
_cell.angle_gamma   90.00
#
_symmetry.space_group_name_H-M   'P 1'
#
loop_
_entity.id
_entity.type
_entity.pdbx_description
1 polymer ?
#
loop_
_entity_poly.entity_id
_entity_poly.type
_entity_poly.pdbx_seq_one_letter_code
_entity_poly.pdbx_strand_id
1 'polypeptide(L)'
;MKPERWKDPNNKLFTYQVGFTAPPHDFDAAPSDFLRICADNVGAHGRMLHVPGYEHELTQRVDNFHLLDEFVNCMSNNGADVCGQVGTNWVHCQGTTPDEIRDICKRIGDTHETPFHMAGYCVVEALRDMGAQRIALNSVYYWPDWRDGYARFLREAGFDLV
;
A
#
# COMPACT_ATOMS: atom_id res chain seq x y z
N MET A 1 -10.42 -16.43 -0.98
CA MET A 1 -10.48 -17.04 -2.36
C MET A 1 -11.32 -16.14 -3.25
N LYS A 2 -10.74 -15.68 -4.34
CA LYS A 2 -11.42 -14.79 -5.31
C LYS A 2 -12.64 -15.49 -5.94
N PRO A 3 -13.83 -14.85 -5.97
CA PRO A 3 -15.02 -15.47 -6.56
C PRO A 3 -14.80 -15.89 -8.02
N GLU A 4 -15.35 -17.06 -8.38
CA GLU A 4 -15.17 -17.67 -9.72
C GLU A 4 -15.60 -16.73 -10.85
N ARG A 5 -16.66 -15.93 -10.60
CA ARG A 5 -17.16 -14.96 -11.61
C ARG A 5 -16.08 -13.98 -12.11
N TRP A 6 -15.07 -13.68 -11.31
CA TRP A 6 -14.00 -12.73 -11.69
C TRP A 6 -12.85 -13.38 -12.44
N LYS A 7 -12.85 -14.70 -12.58
CA LYS A 7 -11.90 -15.44 -13.43
C LYS A 7 -12.25 -15.32 -14.91
N ASP A 8 -13.53 -15.05 -15.22
CA ASP A 8 -13.96 -14.75 -16.59
C ASP A 8 -13.78 -13.24 -16.85
N PRO A 9 -12.88 -12.85 -17.78
CA PRO A 9 -12.66 -11.45 -18.10
C PRO A 9 -13.89 -10.73 -18.66
N ASN A 10 -14.84 -11.46 -19.22
CA ASN A 10 -16.08 -10.87 -19.75
C ASN A 10 -17.03 -10.37 -18.62
N ASN A 11 -16.82 -10.79 -17.39
CA ASN A 11 -17.60 -10.31 -16.24
C ASN A 11 -17.04 -9.02 -15.64
N LYS A 12 -15.89 -8.52 -16.10
CA LYS A 12 -15.25 -7.30 -15.63
C LYS A 12 -15.68 -6.09 -16.45
N LEU A 13 -15.83 -4.94 -15.78
CA LEU A 13 -16.06 -3.65 -16.46
C LEU A 13 -14.79 -3.13 -17.16
N PHE A 14 -13.64 -3.48 -16.64
CA PHE A 14 -12.33 -3.10 -17.17
C PHE A 14 -11.45 -4.34 -17.29
N THR A 15 -10.52 -4.35 -18.23
CA THR A 15 -9.57 -5.47 -18.40
C THR A 15 -8.76 -5.70 -17.14
N TYR A 16 -8.35 -4.62 -16.47
CA TYR A 16 -7.65 -4.66 -15.19
C TYR A 16 -8.35 -3.76 -14.18
N GLN A 17 -8.42 -4.20 -12.95
CA GLN A 17 -9.03 -3.46 -11.84
C GLN A 17 -8.04 -3.36 -10.67
N VAL A 18 -7.77 -2.14 -10.24
CA VAL A 18 -6.85 -1.85 -9.14
C VAL A 18 -7.62 -1.32 -7.95
N GLY A 19 -7.39 -1.90 -6.78
CA GLY A 19 -7.95 -1.42 -5.51
C GLY A 19 -6.95 -0.56 -4.75
N PHE A 20 -7.38 0.59 -4.25
CA PHE A 20 -6.57 1.47 -3.42
C PHE A 20 -7.17 1.69 -2.05
N THR A 21 -6.32 1.80 -1.02
CA THR A 21 -6.68 2.37 0.27
C THR A 21 -5.62 3.35 0.74
N ALA A 22 -6.05 4.36 1.48
CA ALA A 22 -5.21 5.39 2.10
C ALA A 22 -5.12 5.17 3.62
N PRO A 23 -4.41 6.02 4.35
CA PRO A 23 -4.52 6.09 5.79
C PRO A 23 -5.98 6.22 6.24
N PRO A 24 -6.32 5.76 7.45
CA PRO A 24 -7.70 5.84 7.94
C PRO A 24 -8.25 7.27 7.86
N HIS A 25 -9.51 7.39 7.44
CA HIS A 25 -10.26 8.64 7.32
C HIS A 25 -9.72 9.66 6.30
N ASP A 26 -8.69 9.31 5.53
CA ASP A 26 -8.15 10.21 4.51
C ASP A 26 -8.80 9.97 3.14
N PHE A 27 -9.23 11.03 2.48
CA PHE A 27 -9.49 11.02 1.05
C PHE A 27 -8.16 11.01 0.31
N ASP A 28 -8.03 10.08 -0.62
CA ASP A 28 -6.82 9.96 -1.41
C ASP A 28 -7.12 10.08 -2.91
N ALA A 29 -6.31 10.85 -3.61
CA ALA A 29 -6.43 11.04 -5.04
C ALA A 29 -5.80 9.89 -5.85
N ALA A 30 -5.15 8.91 -5.20
CA ALA A 30 -4.42 7.86 -5.88
C ALA A 30 -5.23 7.13 -6.97
N PRO A 31 -6.51 6.76 -6.78
CA PRO A 31 -7.28 6.13 -7.86
C PRO A 31 -7.38 7.02 -9.10
N SER A 32 -7.70 8.30 -8.93
CA SER A 32 -7.86 9.24 -10.04
C SER A 32 -6.52 9.63 -10.67
N ASP A 33 -5.48 9.82 -9.87
CA ASP A 33 -4.14 10.14 -10.38
C ASP A 33 -3.52 8.95 -11.11
N PHE A 34 -3.74 7.73 -10.59
CA PHE A 34 -3.31 6.51 -11.27
C PHE A 34 -3.94 6.39 -12.67
N LEU A 35 -5.25 6.66 -12.80
CA LEU A 35 -5.94 6.61 -14.08
C LEU A 35 -5.43 7.64 -15.10
N ARG A 36 -4.77 8.71 -14.66
CA ARG A 36 -4.16 9.71 -15.55
C ARG A 36 -2.86 9.26 -16.21
N ILE A 37 -2.22 8.23 -15.67
CA ILE A 37 -0.91 7.74 -16.13
C ILE A 37 -0.93 6.29 -16.60
N CYS A 38 -2.00 5.54 -16.34
CA CYS A 38 -2.11 4.16 -16.80
C CYS A 38 -2.69 4.07 -18.22
N ALA A 39 -2.56 2.87 -18.79
CA ALA A 39 -3.14 2.56 -20.10
C ALA A 39 -4.68 2.59 -20.05
N ASP A 40 -5.31 2.68 -21.23
CA ASP A 40 -6.74 2.57 -21.38
C ASP A 40 -7.29 1.23 -20.85
N ASN A 41 -8.56 1.23 -20.46
CA ASN A 41 -9.27 0.04 -19.99
C ASN A 41 -8.77 -0.53 -18.64
N VAL A 42 -8.26 0.35 -17.78
CA VAL A 42 -7.94 0.08 -16.37
C VAL A 42 -8.95 0.80 -15.49
N GLY A 43 -9.55 0.09 -14.53
CA GLY A 43 -10.39 0.66 -13.49
C GLY A 43 -9.61 0.81 -12.19
N ALA A 44 -9.79 1.93 -11.50
CA ALA A 44 -9.20 2.17 -10.19
C ALA A 44 -10.32 2.48 -9.17
N HIS A 45 -10.29 1.81 -8.04
CA HIS A 45 -11.32 1.88 -7.00
C HIS A 45 -10.67 2.17 -5.65
N GLY A 46 -11.22 3.14 -4.91
CA GLY A 46 -10.78 3.46 -3.56
C GLY A 46 -11.70 2.88 -2.49
N ARG A 47 -11.14 2.45 -1.37
CA ARG A 47 -11.87 2.14 -0.15
C ARG A 47 -11.22 2.85 1.04
N MET A 48 -11.98 3.72 1.71
CA MET A 48 -11.55 4.35 2.95
C MET A 48 -11.57 3.33 4.09
N LEU A 49 -10.51 3.34 4.92
CA LEU A 49 -10.47 2.59 6.16
C LEU A 49 -11.14 3.41 7.28
N HIS A 50 -11.91 2.75 8.11
CA HIS A 50 -12.56 3.39 9.26
C HIS A 50 -11.96 2.88 10.56
N VAL A 51 -11.39 3.80 11.35
CA VAL A 51 -10.85 3.54 12.67
C VAL A 51 -11.55 4.49 13.65
N PRO A 52 -12.40 3.98 14.55
CA PRO A 52 -13.04 4.83 15.56
C PRO A 52 -11.99 5.58 16.40
N GLY A 53 -12.19 6.89 16.58
CA GLY A 53 -11.28 7.71 17.36
C GLY A 53 -9.86 7.86 16.76
N TYR A 54 -9.74 7.81 15.43
CA TYR A 54 -8.46 7.96 14.77
C TYR A 54 -7.91 9.39 14.89
N GLU A 55 -6.72 9.53 15.46
CA GLU A 55 -6.03 10.79 15.72
C GLU A 55 -4.70 10.91 14.94
N HIS A 56 -4.53 10.14 13.88
CA HIS A 56 -3.31 10.07 13.07
C HIS A 56 -2.05 9.55 13.79
N GLU A 57 -2.20 8.91 14.95
CA GLU A 57 -1.09 8.31 15.67
C GLU A 57 -0.55 7.06 14.94
N LEU A 58 0.79 6.88 14.97
CA LEU A 58 1.43 5.73 14.33
C LEU A 58 1.03 4.40 14.99
N THR A 59 0.83 4.41 16.31
CA THR A 59 0.37 3.23 17.07
C THR A 59 -0.97 2.72 16.58
N GLN A 60 -1.89 3.62 16.27
CA GLN A 60 -3.21 3.27 15.75
C GLN A 60 -3.14 2.53 14.39
N ARG A 61 -2.08 2.74 13.61
CA ARG A 61 -1.90 2.00 12.36
C ARG A 61 -1.54 0.55 12.60
N VAL A 62 -0.62 0.29 13.51
CA VAL A 62 -0.21 -1.09 13.84
C VAL A 62 -1.36 -1.87 14.44
N ASP A 63 -2.10 -1.29 15.37
CA ASP A 63 -3.27 -1.90 15.98
C ASP A 63 -4.37 -2.23 14.96
N ASN A 64 -4.34 -1.56 13.81
CA ASN A 64 -5.32 -1.69 12.74
C ASN A 64 -4.77 -2.32 11.43
N PHE A 65 -3.63 -3.01 11.46
CA PHE A 65 -3.13 -3.74 10.29
C PHE A 65 -4.13 -4.77 9.74
N HIS A 66 -5.00 -5.32 10.56
CA HIS A 66 -6.07 -6.22 10.13
C HIS A 66 -7.02 -5.58 9.10
N LEU A 67 -7.19 -4.25 9.12
CA LEU A 67 -7.99 -3.54 8.13
C LEU A 67 -7.41 -3.61 6.72
N LEU A 68 -6.09 -3.80 6.58
CA LEU A 68 -5.46 -4.03 5.28
C LEU A 68 -5.86 -5.38 4.70
N ASP A 69 -5.93 -6.40 5.55
CA ASP A 69 -6.42 -7.73 5.17
C ASP A 69 -7.90 -7.67 4.74
N GLU A 70 -8.75 -7.00 5.52
CA GLU A 70 -10.16 -6.79 5.19
C GLU A 70 -10.34 -5.98 3.90
N PHE A 71 -9.50 -4.98 3.67
CA PHE A 71 -9.50 -4.19 2.44
C PHE A 71 -9.23 -5.08 1.22
N VAL A 72 -8.15 -5.88 1.26
CA VAL A 72 -7.79 -6.77 0.14
C VAL A 72 -8.86 -7.80 -0.08
N ASN A 73 -9.41 -8.40 0.98
CA ASN A 73 -10.56 -9.30 0.90
C ASN A 73 -11.74 -8.66 0.17
N CYS A 74 -12.11 -7.44 0.58
CA CYS A 74 -13.22 -6.72 -0.05
C CYS A 74 -12.96 -6.46 -1.55
N MET A 75 -11.78 -5.96 -1.89
CA MET A 75 -11.42 -5.64 -3.27
C MET A 75 -11.31 -6.89 -4.15
N SER A 76 -10.72 -7.97 -3.64
CA SER A 76 -10.66 -9.27 -4.32
C SER A 76 -12.06 -9.81 -4.63
N ASN A 77 -12.97 -9.73 -3.65
CA ASN A 77 -14.36 -10.14 -3.82
C ASN A 77 -15.14 -9.28 -4.85
N ASN A 78 -14.62 -8.10 -5.17
CA ASN A 78 -15.15 -7.20 -6.21
C ASN A 78 -14.33 -7.22 -7.51
N GLY A 79 -13.42 -8.18 -7.66
CA GLY A 79 -12.71 -8.43 -8.91
C GLY A 79 -11.43 -7.63 -9.10
N ALA A 80 -10.87 -7.02 -8.06
CA ALA A 80 -9.56 -6.38 -8.17
C ALA A 80 -8.48 -7.41 -8.57
N ASP A 81 -7.60 -7.00 -9.46
CA ASP A 81 -6.46 -7.80 -9.92
C ASP A 81 -5.21 -7.54 -9.09
N VAL A 82 -5.13 -6.36 -8.49
CA VAL A 82 -4.07 -5.95 -7.56
C VAL A 82 -4.61 -4.91 -6.58
N CYS A 83 -4.06 -4.89 -5.38
CA CYS A 83 -4.41 -3.92 -4.34
C CYS A 83 -3.17 -3.15 -3.88
N GLY A 84 -3.34 -1.84 -3.62
CA GLY A 84 -2.31 -0.96 -3.09
C GLY A 84 -2.75 -0.19 -1.86
N GLN A 85 -1.91 -0.18 -0.84
CA GLN A 85 -2.04 0.75 0.28
C GLN A 85 -1.18 1.98 -0.01
N VAL A 86 -1.80 3.16 -0.01
CA VAL A 86 -1.15 4.45 -0.29
C VAL A 86 -0.68 5.11 1.00
N GLY A 87 0.41 5.89 0.91
CA GLY A 87 1.04 6.52 2.06
C GLY A 87 2.18 5.68 2.65
N THR A 88 3.30 6.32 2.93
CA THR A 88 4.54 5.63 3.32
C THR A 88 4.59 5.22 4.78
N ASN A 89 3.83 5.84 5.65
CA ASN A 89 3.92 5.70 7.11
C ASN A 89 3.37 4.39 7.67
N TRP A 90 2.61 3.61 6.91
CA TRP A 90 2.20 2.27 7.34
C TRP A 90 3.37 1.29 7.45
N VAL A 91 4.39 1.43 6.61
CA VAL A 91 5.50 0.47 6.55
C VAL A 91 6.52 0.61 7.67
N HIS A 92 6.54 1.74 8.38
CA HIS A 92 7.53 1.98 9.44
C HIS A 92 6.93 2.11 10.84
N CYS A 93 5.62 1.91 10.97
CA CYS A 93 4.93 1.99 12.25
C CYS A 93 5.54 1.05 13.29
N GLN A 94 5.77 1.54 14.50
CA GLN A 94 6.30 0.77 15.64
C GLN A 94 7.54 -0.09 15.32
N GLY A 95 8.39 0.37 14.43
CA GLY A 95 9.65 -0.30 14.14
C GLY A 95 9.57 -1.46 13.15
N THR A 96 8.47 -1.63 12.41
CA THR A 96 8.39 -2.63 11.33
C THR A 96 9.53 -2.46 10.33
N THR A 97 10.09 -3.59 9.89
CA THR A 97 11.22 -3.68 8.97
C THR A 97 10.77 -3.91 7.52
N PRO A 98 11.62 -3.65 6.51
CA PRO A 98 11.31 -3.96 5.12
C PRO A 98 10.95 -5.43 4.87
N ASP A 99 11.63 -6.36 5.55
CA ASP A 99 11.35 -7.79 5.40
C ASP A 99 9.99 -8.18 5.98
N GLU A 100 9.63 -7.66 7.15
CA GLU A 100 8.31 -7.87 7.75
C GLU A 100 7.19 -7.33 6.85
N ILE A 101 7.36 -6.15 6.25
CA ILE A 101 6.37 -5.57 5.33
C ILE A 101 6.23 -6.42 4.07
N ARG A 102 7.33 -6.89 3.50
CA ARG A 102 7.30 -7.82 2.37
C ARG A 102 6.48 -9.07 2.70
N ASP A 103 6.74 -9.66 3.86
CA ASP A 103 6.08 -10.89 4.30
C ASP A 103 4.58 -10.65 4.60
N ILE A 104 4.23 -9.49 5.15
CA ILE A 104 2.82 -9.06 5.31
C ILE A 104 2.13 -8.94 3.96
N CYS A 105 2.74 -8.24 3.00
CA CYS A 105 2.18 -8.08 1.65
C CYS A 105 1.97 -9.44 0.98
N LYS A 106 2.98 -10.31 1.05
CA LYS A 106 2.89 -11.66 0.49
C LYS A 106 1.79 -12.48 1.15
N ARG A 107 1.74 -12.53 2.47
CA ARG A 107 0.72 -13.29 3.21
C ARG A 107 -0.69 -12.85 2.86
N ILE A 108 -0.96 -11.53 2.86
CA ILE A 108 -2.27 -10.99 2.52
C ILE A 108 -2.62 -11.31 1.05
N GLY A 109 -1.68 -11.10 0.14
CA GLY A 109 -1.87 -11.39 -1.27
C GLY A 109 -2.18 -12.85 -1.54
N ASP A 110 -1.43 -13.77 -0.94
CA ASP A 110 -1.64 -15.23 -1.05
C ASP A 110 -3.01 -15.65 -0.47
N THR A 111 -3.40 -15.07 0.67
CA THR A 111 -4.67 -15.38 1.34
C THR A 111 -5.88 -15.06 0.46
N HIS A 112 -5.84 -13.95 -0.27
CA HIS A 112 -6.96 -13.46 -1.06
C HIS A 112 -6.80 -13.68 -2.58
N GLU A 113 -5.75 -14.37 -3.01
CA GLU A 113 -5.44 -14.59 -4.43
C GLU A 113 -5.41 -13.26 -5.23
N THR A 114 -4.93 -12.20 -4.59
CA THR A 114 -4.85 -10.85 -5.17
C THR A 114 -3.59 -10.18 -4.65
N PRO A 115 -2.60 -9.90 -5.50
CA PRO A 115 -1.37 -9.22 -5.09
C PRO A 115 -1.66 -7.96 -4.29
N PHE A 116 -0.93 -7.78 -3.20
CA PHE A 116 -1.05 -6.61 -2.34
C PHE A 116 0.30 -5.93 -2.15
N HIS A 117 0.30 -4.62 -2.27
CA HIS A 117 1.49 -3.79 -2.16
C HIS A 117 1.27 -2.62 -1.21
N MET A 118 2.30 -2.25 -0.46
CA MET A 118 2.31 -1.06 0.39
C MET A 118 3.27 -0.02 -0.20
N ALA A 119 2.79 1.21 -0.40
CA ALA A 119 3.52 2.25 -1.13
C ALA A 119 4.93 2.52 -0.58
N GLY A 120 5.09 2.54 0.75
CA GLY A 120 6.41 2.75 1.33
C GLY A 120 7.41 1.65 1.01
N TYR A 121 6.96 0.41 0.82
CA TYR A 121 7.80 -0.70 0.37
C TYR A 121 8.01 -0.67 -1.14
N CYS A 122 7.02 -0.25 -1.93
CA CYS A 122 7.19 -0.05 -3.37
C CYS A 122 8.30 0.96 -3.69
N VAL A 123 8.49 1.98 -2.85
CA VAL A 123 9.64 2.91 -2.98
C VAL A 123 10.97 2.17 -2.81
N VAL A 124 11.07 1.26 -1.85
CA VAL A 124 12.27 0.42 -1.66
C VAL A 124 12.56 -0.42 -2.89
N GLU A 125 11.54 -1.10 -3.44
CA GLU A 125 11.70 -1.94 -4.63
C GLU A 125 12.10 -1.10 -5.86
N ALA A 126 11.45 0.04 -6.08
CA ALA A 126 11.78 0.94 -7.18
C ALA A 126 13.21 1.48 -7.09
N LEU A 127 13.67 1.86 -5.90
CA LEU A 127 15.04 2.32 -5.68
C LEU A 127 16.07 1.20 -5.94
N ARG A 128 15.75 -0.03 -5.55
CA ARG A 128 16.60 -1.21 -5.84
C ARG A 128 16.68 -1.48 -7.34
N ASP A 129 15.56 -1.45 -8.05
CA ASP A 129 15.50 -1.64 -9.49
C ASP A 129 16.29 -0.57 -10.27
N MET A 130 16.33 0.66 -9.73
CA MET A 130 17.16 1.74 -10.25
C MET A 130 18.65 1.60 -9.92
N GLY A 131 19.04 0.62 -9.10
CA GLY A 131 20.42 0.47 -8.61
C GLY A 131 20.85 1.55 -7.63
N ALA A 132 19.91 2.27 -7.01
CA ALA A 132 20.21 3.32 -6.05
C ALA A 132 20.87 2.72 -4.80
N GLN A 133 21.94 3.37 -4.33
CA GLN A 133 22.64 3.02 -3.09
C GLN A 133 22.62 4.17 -2.09
N ARG A 134 22.72 5.39 -2.60
CA ARG A 134 22.74 6.62 -1.81
C ARG A 134 21.62 7.55 -2.26
N ILE A 135 20.78 7.97 -1.31
CA ILE A 135 19.57 8.74 -1.59
C ILE A 135 19.44 9.93 -0.65
N ALA A 136 18.82 11.00 -1.13
CA ALA A 136 18.40 12.13 -0.30
C ALA A 136 16.91 11.96 0.03
N LEU A 137 16.56 12.01 1.30
CA LEU A 137 15.18 11.95 1.75
C LEU A 137 14.64 13.36 2.02
N ASN A 138 13.70 13.80 1.18
CA ASN A 138 12.88 14.98 1.46
C ASN A 138 11.51 14.52 1.94
N SER A 139 11.30 14.52 3.25
CA SER A 139 10.04 14.09 3.86
C SER A 139 9.08 15.27 4.02
N VAL A 140 7.81 15.04 3.67
CA VAL A 140 6.72 15.98 3.93
C VAL A 140 6.27 15.98 5.40
N TYR A 141 6.75 15.03 6.19
CA TYR A 141 6.35 14.87 7.58
C TYR A 141 7.17 15.78 8.49
N TYR A 142 6.48 16.62 9.25
CA TYR A 142 7.10 17.50 10.25
C TYR A 142 7.40 16.78 11.57
N TRP A 143 6.61 15.77 11.90
CA TRP A 143 6.76 15.03 13.16
C TRP A 143 7.98 14.12 13.09
N PRO A 144 8.89 14.22 14.10
CA PRO A 144 10.12 13.43 14.11
C PRO A 144 9.86 11.93 13.94
N ASP A 145 8.92 11.37 14.68
CA ASP A 145 8.62 9.93 14.66
C ASP A 145 8.23 9.43 13.26
N TRP A 146 7.53 10.25 12.49
CA TRP A 146 7.13 9.91 11.14
C TRP A 146 8.30 10.00 10.16
N ARG A 147 9.04 11.11 10.23
CA ARG A 147 10.21 11.35 9.38
C ARG A 147 11.34 10.35 9.67
N ASP A 148 11.69 10.24 10.96
CA ASP A 148 12.83 9.44 11.40
C ASP A 148 12.52 7.95 11.31
N GLY A 149 11.25 7.56 11.52
CA GLY A 149 10.75 6.21 11.31
C GLY A 149 10.92 5.75 9.86
N TYR A 150 10.54 6.59 8.89
CA TYR A 150 10.72 6.24 7.48
C TYR A 150 12.20 6.27 7.06
N ALA A 151 12.98 7.22 7.58
CA ALA A 151 14.42 7.24 7.36
C ALA A 151 15.12 5.97 7.90
N ARG A 152 14.71 5.49 9.09
CA ARG A 152 15.17 4.20 9.63
C ARG A 152 14.82 3.05 8.68
N PHE A 153 13.56 2.97 8.25
CA PHE A 153 13.07 1.92 7.35
C PHE A 153 13.89 1.85 6.04
N LEU A 154 14.21 3.01 5.45
CA LEU A 154 15.03 3.06 4.24
C LEU A 154 16.50 2.64 4.50
N ARG A 155 17.07 2.98 5.66
CA ARG A 155 18.42 2.51 6.03
C ARG A 155 18.43 0.99 6.24
N GLU A 156 17.44 0.44 6.89
CA GLU A 156 17.28 -1.02 7.06
C GLU A 156 17.07 -1.75 5.72
N ALA A 157 16.50 -1.07 4.73
CA ALA A 157 16.42 -1.56 3.36
C ALA A 157 17.77 -1.54 2.60
N GLY A 158 18.81 -0.95 3.21
CA GLY A 158 20.18 -0.93 2.70
C GLY A 158 20.62 0.38 2.03
N PHE A 159 19.83 1.45 2.12
CA PHE A 159 20.17 2.73 1.51
C PHE A 159 21.00 3.63 2.43
N ASP A 160 22.03 4.29 1.88
CA ASP A 160 22.74 5.39 2.53
C ASP A 160 21.94 6.69 2.36
N LEU A 161 21.49 7.26 3.49
CA LEU A 161 20.68 8.48 3.52
C LEU A 161 21.57 9.71 3.81
N VAL A 162 21.52 10.69 2.93
CA VAL A 162 22.24 11.97 3.01
C VAL A 162 21.29 13.15 3.15
#